data_49a7661b6d850d1c9d592efc40320a9c
#
_entry.id   49a7661b6d850d1c9d592efc40320a9c
#
_cell.length_a   1.000
_cell.length_b   1.000
_cell.length_c   1.000
_cell.angle_alpha   90.00
_cell.angle_beta   90.00
_cell.angle_gamma   90.00
#
_symmetry.space_group_name_H-M   'P 1'
#
loop_
_entity.id
_entity.type
_entity.pdbx_description
1 polymer ?
#
loop_
_entity_poly.entity_id
_entity_poly.type
_entity_poly.pdbx_seq_one_letter_code
_entity_poly.pdbx_strand_id
1 'polypeptide(L)'
;CTHMLFIDSDIGFNANDIIAILAMMEDDSDYDIMGGPYPKKSYDKNTLVSTKDGLKKIGDIVDNEWYCDVLSLNTQTNKFEWKPIISHSRFPSNGKRWVSVQATNQKALVVTEDHELAVIRDVLNPKVTWLEAKDCDGLYVARKPNRREGTNNENHFYNEDQLQCLIGTLLGDGSIDIKGYLKFGHSVNQKDYLRFKQELFGGKISEQKMIGEYKGTEYHAEYLWCPRNAQVTRLGELLTSQKTLKNVLHMVDERALAMWYMDDGSLTNNHQQGHHVMLCTDNYQYDEVESIVDMLATKFGISSSINKCGNGWRVRIAQVSVNDFFKLIAPYVIKSMEYKMPSEHCGGEKYEYDFTPMDICAKKVSVQPHDTNSDQYDIGVADNFNFVANHYVSHNCISWEKVKAAVDKGFADDDPNELEKFVGDFVFNPKAGGERIPIGEPVEVLEIGTGFMMIKRKCFEVMNKKFPELLYKPDHVRTEHFDGTREIMMYFQAAIDSPNKDHWIEKMRNAKSESDIHDIMNEYDALKAKASKRYLSEDYWFCQRVQEAGLRTWLCPWMKTFHVGTYIFGGSLPDLAAVGVAATADAGIIQKNREKKKRRENK
;
A
#
# COMPACT_ATOMS: atom_id res chain seq x y z
N CYS A 1 26.28 -18.77 -34.97
CA CYS A 1 26.28 -18.10 -33.66
C CYS A 1 25.92 -19.13 -32.59
N THR A 2 26.80 -19.28 -31.58
CA THR A 2 26.60 -20.25 -30.47
C THR A 2 25.89 -19.61 -29.27
N HIS A 3 26.06 -18.30 -29.11
CA HIS A 3 25.50 -17.50 -28.04
C HIS A 3 24.86 -16.23 -28.58
N MET A 4 23.86 -15.69 -27.87
CA MET A 4 23.26 -14.39 -28.12
C MET A 4 23.41 -13.55 -26.86
N LEU A 5 23.90 -12.31 -27.01
CA LEU A 5 24.07 -11.37 -25.91
C LEU A 5 23.11 -10.20 -26.11
N PHE A 6 22.25 -9.96 -25.11
CA PHE A 6 21.44 -8.76 -25.00
C PHE A 6 22.12 -7.79 -24.07
N ILE A 7 22.27 -6.55 -24.49
CA ILE A 7 22.74 -5.42 -23.67
C ILE A 7 21.89 -4.23 -24.05
N ASP A 8 21.26 -3.61 -23.08
CA ASP A 8 20.54 -2.36 -23.29
C ASP A 8 21.54 -1.23 -23.59
N SER A 9 21.11 -0.29 -24.43
CA SER A 9 21.99 0.77 -24.96
C SER A 9 22.54 1.71 -23.87
N ASP A 10 21.95 1.70 -22.69
CA ASP A 10 22.29 2.51 -21.52
C ASP A 10 22.90 1.68 -20.37
N ILE A 11 23.27 0.43 -20.64
CA ILE A 11 24.00 -0.40 -19.68
C ILE A 11 25.52 -0.36 -19.97
N GLY A 12 26.27 0.21 -19.04
CA GLY A 12 27.72 0.11 -19.00
C GLY A 12 28.17 -1.20 -18.36
N PHE A 13 29.23 -1.79 -18.88
CA PHE A 13 29.76 -3.08 -18.42
C PHE A 13 31.27 -3.17 -18.66
N ASN A 14 31.93 -4.14 -18.02
CA ASN A 14 33.33 -4.47 -18.31
C ASN A 14 33.38 -5.55 -19.40
N ALA A 15 34.13 -5.28 -20.46
CA ALA A 15 34.31 -6.22 -21.58
C ALA A 15 34.89 -7.57 -21.12
N ASN A 16 35.69 -7.60 -20.06
CA ASN A 16 36.24 -8.84 -19.51
C ASN A 16 35.16 -9.74 -18.92
N ASP A 17 34.03 -9.17 -18.47
CA ASP A 17 32.90 -9.96 -17.94
C ASP A 17 32.22 -10.77 -19.05
N ILE A 18 32.16 -10.23 -20.28
CA ILE A 18 31.68 -10.98 -21.45
C ILE A 18 32.56 -12.19 -21.73
N ILE A 19 33.89 -12.01 -21.69
CA ILE A 19 34.87 -13.08 -21.91
C ILE A 19 34.74 -14.13 -20.80
N ALA A 20 34.60 -13.71 -19.56
CA ALA A 20 34.41 -14.61 -18.41
C ALA A 20 33.12 -15.43 -18.52
N ILE A 21 32.01 -14.79 -18.89
CA ILE A 21 30.72 -15.49 -19.10
C ILE A 21 30.83 -16.48 -20.26
N LEU A 22 31.41 -16.08 -21.39
CA LEU A 22 31.60 -16.97 -22.54
C LEU A 22 32.44 -18.20 -22.18
N ALA A 23 33.52 -18.02 -21.39
CA ALA A 23 34.35 -19.12 -20.92
C ALA A 23 33.60 -20.08 -19.99
N MET A 24 32.67 -19.59 -19.18
CA MET A 24 31.82 -20.40 -18.30
C MET A 24 30.70 -21.13 -19.07
N MET A 25 30.22 -20.53 -20.17
CA MET A 25 29.11 -21.06 -21.00
C MET A 25 29.58 -22.03 -22.08
N GLU A 26 30.60 -22.82 -21.85
CA GLU A 26 30.99 -23.90 -22.76
C GLU A 26 29.85 -24.87 -23.03
N ASP A 27 29.90 -25.59 -24.16
CA ASP A 27 28.78 -26.40 -24.68
C ASP A 27 28.27 -27.45 -23.66
N ASP A 28 29.15 -28.03 -22.86
CA ASP A 28 28.84 -29.05 -21.86
C ASP A 28 28.50 -28.48 -20.47
N SER A 29 28.54 -27.17 -20.28
CA SER A 29 28.21 -26.54 -18.99
C SER A 29 26.70 -26.42 -18.77
N ASP A 30 26.28 -26.39 -17.50
CA ASP A 30 24.89 -26.15 -17.06
C ASP A 30 24.49 -24.66 -17.11
N TYR A 31 25.41 -23.78 -17.53
CA TYR A 31 25.15 -22.36 -17.63
C TYR A 31 24.44 -22.00 -18.94
N ASP A 32 23.11 -22.14 -18.97
CA ASP A 32 22.29 -21.96 -20.19
C ASP A 32 22.00 -20.49 -20.48
N ILE A 33 21.69 -19.71 -19.43
CA ILE A 33 21.51 -18.25 -19.44
C ILE A 33 22.31 -17.65 -18.30
N MET A 34 23.09 -16.60 -18.59
CA MET A 34 23.85 -15.84 -17.60
C MET A 34 23.65 -14.35 -17.78
N GLY A 35 23.52 -13.59 -16.71
CA GLY A 35 23.35 -12.14 -16.76
C GLY A 35 23.91 -11.40 -15.56
N GLY A 36 24.07 -10.10 -15.72
CA GLY A 36 24.51 -9.15 -14.71
C GLY A 36 23.34 -8.35 -14.15
N PRO A 37 23.41 -7.94 -12.89
CA PRO A 37 22.39 -7.10 -12.24
C PRO A 37 22.53 -5.63 -12.69
N TYR A 38 21.39 -4.88 -12.81
CA TYR A 38 21.37 -3.45 -13.15
C TYR A 38 20.21 -2.69 -12.48
N PRO A 39 20.30 -1.33 -12.22
CA PRO A 39 19.36 -0.55 -11.39
C PRO A 39 18.20 0.14 -12.14
N LYS A 40 17.12 0.60 -11.43
CA LYS A 40 15.80 1.08 -11.95
C LYS A 40 15.23 2.34 -11.30
N LYS A 41 14.19 3.01 -11.92
CA LYS A 41 13.05 3.92 -11.51
C LYS A 41 13.13 5.40 -11.91
N SER A 42 11.94 6.09 -12.23
CA SER A 42 11.93 7.53 -12.54
C SER A 42 10.55 8.20 -12.77
N TYR A 43 10.51 9.57 -12.93
CA TYR A 43 9.34 10.44 -13.12
C TYR A 43 9.32 11.12 -14.50
N ASP A 44 8.10 11.52 -14.96
CA ASP A 44 7.95 12.45 -16.08
C ASP A 44 8.40 13.87 -15.71
N LYS A 45 9.07 14.57 -16.64
CA LYS A 45 9.64 15.92 -16.46
C LYS A 45 8.66 16.99 -15.96
N ASN A 46 7.35 16.83 -16.23
CA ASN A 46 6.32 17.77 -15.84
C ASN A 46 5.72 17.49 -14.46
N THR A 47 6.22 16.47 -13.75
CA THR A 47 5.82 16.17 -12.38
C THR A 47 6.12 17.37 -11.48
N LEU A 48 5.12 17.81 -10.71
CA LEU A 48 5.26 18.96 -9.82
C LEU A 48 5.73 18.51 -8.45
N VAL A 49 6.87 19.00 -8.02
CA VAL A 49 7.46 18.79 -6.70
C VAL A 49 7.05 19.94 -5.77
N SER A 50 6.66 19.62 -4.55
CA SER A 50 6.37 20.62 -3.52
C SER A 50 7.67 21.12 -2.90
N THR A 51 8.08 22.36 -3.20
CA THR A 51 9.26 23.02 -2.61
C THR A 51 8.84 24.13 -1.65
N LYS A 52 9.76 24.64 -0.83
CA LYS A 52 9.50 25.82 0.05
C LYS A 52 9.08 27.05 -0.76
N ASP A 53 9.57 27.18 -1.99
CA ASP A 53 9.28 28.30 -2.87
C ASP A 53 8.04 28.05 -3.76
N GLY A 54 7.23 27.06 -3.45
CA GLY A 54 6.05 26.66 -4.20
C GLY A 54 6.27 25.43 -5.08
N LEU A 55 5.31 25.16 -5.97
CA LEU A 55 5.37 24.00 -6.87
C LEU A 55 6.35 24.26 -8.01
N LYS A 56 7.31 23.36 -8.22
CA LYS A 56 8.29 23.38 -9.30
C LYS A 56 8.20 22.08 -10.12
N LYS A 57 8.46 22.13 -11.41
CA LYS A 57 8.59 20.90 -12.22
C LYS A 57 9.88 20.18 -11.87
N ILE A 58 9.83 18.86 -11.76
CA ILE A 58 11.01 18.05 -11.49
C ILE A 58 12.07 18.23 -12.59
N GLY A 59 11.64 18.34 -13.86
CA GLY A 59 12.55 18.64 -14.97
C GLY A 59 13.30 19.96 -14.78
N ASP A 60 12.63 21.04 -14.34
CA ASP A 60 13.27 22.33 -14.10
C ASP A 60 14.25 22.25 -12.92
N ILE A 61 13.92 21.48 -11.87
CA ILE A 61 14.78 21.26 -10.71
C ILE A 61 16.06 20.53 -11.14
N VAL A 62 15.90 19.44 -11.89
CA VAL A 62 17.01 18.59 -12.32
C VAL A 62 17.87 19.26 -13.40
N ASP A 63 17.25 19.84 -14.44
CA ASP A 63 17.96 20.45 -15.57
C ASP A 63 18.76 21.72 -15.15
N ASN A 64 18.37 22.40 -14.06
CA ASN A 64 19.08 23.55 -13.51
C ASN A 64 19.86 23.23 -12.23
N GLU A 65 19.91 21.97 -11.80
CA GLU A 65 20.62 21.51 -10.58
C GLU A 65 20.23 22.33 -9.32
N TRP A 66 18.93 22.57 -9.12
CA TRP A 66 18.47 23.37 -7.99
C TRP A 66 18.47 22.58 -6.68
N TYR A 67 19.36 22.91 -5.79
CA TYR A 67 19.38 22.42 -4.40
C TYR A 67 18.44 23.25 -3.54
N CYS A 68 17.25 22.72 -3.27
CA CYS A 68 16.23 23.35 -2.45
C CYS A 68 15.58 22.34 -1.53
N ASP A 69 14.82 22.83 -0.53
CA ASP A 69 14.06 21.94 0.34
C ASP A 69 12.74 21.55 -0.31
N VAL A 70 12.46 20.26 -0.27
CA VAL A 70 11.20 19.66 -0.74
C VAL A 70 10.41 19.09 0.43
N LEU A 71 9.09 19.04 0.25
CA LEU A 71 8.21 18.45 1.25
C LEU A 71 8.30 16.93 1.20
N SER A 72 8.62 16.33 2.33
CA SER A 72 8.84 14.90 2.52
C SER A 72 8.01 14.39 3.69
N LEU A 73 7.58 13.13 3.65
CA LEU A 73 6.83 12.48 4.72
C LEU A 73 7.77 11.65 5.61
N ASN A 74 7.79 11.97 6.90
CA ASN A 74 8.36 11.06 7.89
C ASN A 74 7.35 9.94 8.17
N THR A 75 7.62 8.73 7.68
CA THR A 75 6.71 7.58 7.75
C THR A 75 6.57 6.97 9.15
N GLN A 76 7.48 7.31 10.08
CA GLN A 76 7.40 6.86 11.47
C GLN A 76 6.45 7.74 12.28
N THR A 77 6.45 9.06 12.02
CA THR A 77 5.63 10.03 12.76
C THR A 77 4.38 10.46 12.00
N ASN A 78 4.25 10.09 10.72
CA ASN A 78 3.23 10.56 9.78
C ASN A 78 3.16 12.11 9.67
N LYS A 79 4.30 12.79 9.87
CA LYS A 79 4.40 14.26 9.75
C LYS A 79 5.16 14.66 8.50
N PHE A 80 4.72 15.73 7.86
CA PHE A 80 5.46 16.32 6.74
C PHE A 80 6.57 17.24 7.25
N GLU A 81 7.75 17.07 6.65
CA GLU A 81 8.98 17.80 6.97
C GLU A 81 9.60 18.37 5.69
N TRP A 82 10.28 19.48 5.80
CA TRP A 82 11.09 20.04 4.72
C TRP A 82 12.47 19.41 4.76
N LYS A 83 12.87 18.74 3.67
CA LYS A 83 14.15 18.05 3.54
C LYS A 83 14.89 18.53 2.30
N PRO A 84 16.23 18.70 2.37
CA PRO A 84 17.00 19.17 1.24
C PRO A 84 17.09 18.11 0.12
N ILE A 85 17.10 18.58 -1.12
CA ILE A 85 17.54 17.78 -2.26
C ILE A 85 19.05 17.61 -2.13
N ILE A 86 19.51 16.37 -2.29
CA ILE A 86 20.92 15.99 -2.19
C ILE A 86 21.49 15.46 -3.51
N SER A 87 20.66 15.11 -4.47
CA SER A 87 21.08 14.70 -5.81
C SER A 87 20.01 14.95 -6.86
N HIS A 88 20.42 14.99 -8.12
CA HIS A 88 19.60 15.16 -9.30
C HIS A 88 19.91 14.04 -10.29
N SER A 89 18.89 13.49 -10.96
CA SER A 89 19.06 12.44 -11.94
C SER A 89 18.16 12.67 -13.15
N ARG A 90 18.72 12.48 -14.36
CA ARG A 90 17.99 12.49 -15.62
C ARG A 90 18.44 11.33 -16.49
N PHE A 91 17.50 10.57 -17.04
CA PHE A 91 17.77 9.45 -17.94
C PHE A 91 17.02 9.64 -19.25
N PRO A 92 17.62 9.27 -20.40
CA PRO A 92 16.91 9.33 -21.67
C PRO A 92 15.75 8.34 -21.68
N SER A 93 14.75 8.65 -22.49
CA SER A 93 13.64 7.73 -22.76
C SER A 93 14.16 6.42 -23.36
N ASN A 94 13.87 5.29 -22.73
CA ASN A 94 14.39 3.97 -23.10
C ASN A 94 13.30 2.91 -23.25
N GLY A 95 12.10 3.32 -23.66
CA GLY A 95 10.97 2.40 -23.89
C GLY A 95 10.35 1.81 -22.62
N LYS A 96 10.67 2.35 -21.43
CA LYS A 96 10.00 1.96 -20.19
C LYS A 96 8.50 2.21 -20.27
N ARG A 97 7.75 1.33 -19.62
CA ARG A 97 6.30 1.49 -19.48
C ARG A 97 6.00 2.51 -18.40
N TRP A 98 5.09 3.40 -18.71
CA TRP A 98 4.64 4.45 -17.84
C TRP A 98 3.21 4.20 -17.42
N VAL A 99 2.87 4.66 -16.24
CA VAL A 99 1.52 4.65 -15.73
C VAL A 99 1.12 6.04 -15.24
N SER A 100 -0.16 6.32 -15.39
CA SER A 100 -0.82 7.51 -14.85
C SER A 100 -1.59 7.11 -13.61
N VAL A 101 -1.19 7.62 -12.47
CA VAL A 101 -1.84 7.39 -11.18
C VAL A 101 -2.70 8.61 -10.85
N GLN A 102 -4.01 8.41 -10.75
CA GLN A 102 -4.95 9.52 -10.61
C GLN A 102 -6.01 9.26 -9.54
N ALA A 103 -6.14 10.20 -8.60
CA ALA A 103 -7.29 10.29 -7.71
C ALA A 103 -8.33 11.28 -8.25
N THR A 104 -9.60 11.10 -7.88
CA THR A 104 -10.70 11.97 -8.30
C THR A 104 -10.40 13.44 -8.01
N ASN A 105 -10.55 14.29 -9.03
CA ASN A 105 -10.30 15.73 -8.98
C ASN A 105 -8.87 16.13 -8.60
N GLN A 106 -7.89 15.32 -8.97
CA GLN A 106 -6.47 15.60 -8.77
C GLN A 106 -5.71 15.54 -10.09
N LYS A 107 -4.55 16.23 -10.15
CA LYS A 107 -3.62 16.07 -11.26
C LYS A 107 -3.03 14.65 -11.19
N ALA A 108 -2.98 13.99 -12.33
CA ALA A 108 -2.35 12.67 -12.41
C ALA A 108 -0.84 12.77 -12.13
N LEU A 109 -0.31 11.74 -11.48
CA LEU A 109 1.12 11.52 -11.36
C LEU A 109 1.53 10.50 -12.44
N VAL A 110 2.43 10.92 -13.34
CA VAL A 110 2.96 10.05 -14.40
C VAL A 110 4.35 9.59 -13.98
N VAL A 111 4.49 8.28 -13.82
CA VAL A 111 5.72 7.62 -13.36
C VAL A 111 5.93 6.32 -14.12
N THR A 112 7.13 5.76 -14.04
CA THR A 112 7.35 4.39 -14.51
C THR A 112 6.52 3.39 -13.70
N GLU A 113 6.10 2.29 -14.33
CA GLU A 113 5.18 1.31 -13.70
C GLU A 113 5.72 0.71 -12.40
N ASP A 114 7.03 0.62 -12.28
CA ASP A 114 7.78 0.09 -11.13
C ASP A 114 8.10 1.15 -10.05
N HIS A 115 7.63 2.37 -10.22
CA HIS A 115 7.88 3.46 -9.27
C HIS A 115 7.07 3.26 -7.98
N GLU A 116 7.70 3.45 -6.81
CA GLU A 116 7.05 3.20 -5.53
C GLU A 116 6.28 4.40 -4.99
N LEU A 117 5.05 4.14 -4.59
CA LEU A 117 4.15 5.10 -3.95
C LEU A 117 3.81 4.67 -2.53
N ALA A 118 3.63 5.65 -1.67
CA ALA A 118 3.22 5.42 -0.28
C ALA A 118 1.74 5.00 -0.23
N VAL A 119 1.47 3.73 0.06
CA VAL A 119 0.12 3.17 0.14
C VAL A 119 -0.30 2.99 1.60
N ILE A 120 -1.56 3.31 1.89
CA ILE A 120 -2.20 3.05 3.18
C ILE A 120 -3.26 1.98 2.97
N ARG A 121 -2.98 0.77 3.45
CA ARG A 121 -3.88 -0.38 3.29
C ARG A 121 -5.08 -0.35 4.22
N ASP A 122 -4.88 0.17 5.43
CA ASP A 122 -5.93 0.33 6.43
C ASP A 122 -5.99 1.79 6.87
N VAL A 123 -7.04 2.48 6.44
CA VAL A 123 -7.24 3.91 6.75
C VAL A 123 -7.60 4.14 8.23
N LEU A 124 -8.09 3.11 8.95
CA LEU A 124 -8.39 3.20 10.38
C LEU A 124 -7.13 3.03 11.24
N ASN A 125 -6.06 2.44 10.68
CA ASN A 125 -4.74 2.35 11.29
C ASN A 125 -3.69 2.73 10.23
N PRO A 126 -3.55 4.02 9.90
CA PRO A 126 -2.79 4.47 8.75
C PRO A 126 -1.28 4.26 8.95
N LYS A 127 -0.79 3.18 8.36
CA LYS A 127 0.63 2.87 8.22
C LYS A 127 1.00 2.89 6.75
N VAL A 128 2.07 3.61 6.44
CA VAL A 128 2.61 3.68 5.09
C VAL A 128 3.30 2.37 4.73
N THR A 129 3.01 1.85 3.55
CA THR A 129 3.73 0.76 2.88
C THR A 129 4.05 1.19 1.46
N TRP A 130 5.23 0.83 0.96
CA TRP A 130 5.64 1.16 -0.39
C TRP A 130 5.16 0.08 -1.36
N LEU A 131 4.60 0.50 -2.50
CA LEU A 131 4.11 -0.38 -3.57
C LEU A 131 4.41 0.23 -4.92
N GLU A 132 4.75 -0.62 -5.89
CA GLU A 132 4.94 -0.19 -7.27
C GLU A 132 3.66 0.44 -7.84
N ALA A 133 3.81 1.51 -8.63
CA ALA A 133 2.68 2.30 -9.13
C ALA A 133 1.65 1.45 -9.89
N LYS A 134 2.10 0.46 -10.66
CA LYS A 134 1.21 -0.49 -11.36
C LYS A 134 0.28 -1.27 -10.44
N ASP A 135 0.71 -1.52 -9.19
CA ASP A 135 -0.04 -2.32 -8.21
C ASP A 135 -0.93 -1.47 -7.29
N CYS A 136 -0.97 -0.15 -7.51
CA CYS A 136 -1.72 0.78 -6.68
C CYS A 136 -3.20 0.96 -7.08
N ASP A 137 -3.67 0.31 -8.16
CA ASP A 137 -5.06 0.51 -8.63
C ASP A 137 -6.10 0.14 -7.56
N GLY A 138 -7.05 1.05 -7.32
CA GLY A 138 -8.09 0.90 -6.29
C GLY A 138 -7.60 1.03 -4.85
N LEU A 139 -6.31 1.28 -4.60
CA LEU A 139 -5.73 1.44 -3.26
C LEU A 139 -5.69 2.92 -2.83
N TYR A 140 -5.54 3.15 -1.52
CA TYR A 140 -5.36 4.48 -0.95
C TYR A 140 -3.89 4.87 -1.01
N VAL A 141 -3.54 5.89 -1.78
CA VAL A 141 -2.19 6.47 -1.83
C VAL A 141 -2.12 7.67 -0.91
N ALA A 142 -1.08 7.70 -0.09
CA ALA A 142 -0.78 8.77 0.85
C ALA A 142 -0.47 10.08 0.13
N ARG A 143 -0.92 11.18 0.70
CA ARG A 143 -0.77 12.49 0.10
C ARG A 143 -0.77 13.62 1.13
N LYS A 144 -0.25 14.77 0.71
CA LYS A 144 -0.43 16.01 1.45
C LYS A 144 -1.87 16.50 1.35
N PRO A 145 -2.53 16.83 2.46
CA PRO A 145 -3.83 17.50 2.43
C PRO A 145 -3.76 18.85 1.70
N ASN A 146 -4.75 19.13 0.86
CA ASN A 146 -4.86 20.42 0.19
C ASN A 146 -5.63 21.39 1.08
N ARG A 147 -4.97 22.43 1.58
CA ARG A 147 -5.68 23.60 2.12
C ARG A 147 -6.29 24.41 0.99
N ARG A 148 -7.62 24.44 0.92
CA ARG A 148 -8.29 25.52 0.21
C ARG A 148 -8.39 26.71 1.18
N GLU A 149 -7.79 27.83 0.82
CA GLU A 149 -7.94 29.08 1.60
C GLU A 149 -9.41 29.33 1.91
N GLY A 150 -9.74 29.51 3.17
CA GLY A 150 -11.08 29.85 3.65
C GLY A 150 -12.04 28.68 3.88
N THR A 151 -11.60 27.41 3.79
CA THR A 151 -12.43 26.26 4.17
C THR A 151 -11.65 25.33 5.12
N ASN A 152 -12.25 25.00 6.27
CA ASN A 152 -11.75 23.96 7.17
C ASN A 152 -11.98 22.53 6.62
N ASN A 153 -12.08 22.39 5.31
CA ASN A 153 -12.39 21.14 4.62
C ASN A 153 -11.10 20.44 4.20
N GLU A 154 -10.32 20.02 5.16
CA GLU A 154 -9.13 19.21 4.93
C GLU A 154 -9.47 17.74 5.14
N ASN A 155 -9.14 16.91 4.15
CA ASN A 155 -9.34 15.45 4.22
C ASN A 155 -8.19 14.78 5.01
N HIS A 156 -7.80 15.36 6.16
CA HIS A 156 -6.84 14.75 7.06
C HIS A 156 -7.38 13.45 7.64
N PHE A 157 -6.49 12.54 7.98
CA PHE A 157 -6.87 11.47 8.89
C PHE A 157 -7.06 12.03 10.30
N TYR A 158 -8.03 11.52 10.98
CA TYR A 158 -8.21 11.73 12.40
C TYR A 158 -7.08 11.03 13.17
N ASN A 159 -6.60 11.66 14.23
CA ASN A 159 -5.72 11.02 15.20
C ASN A 159 -6.49 9.97 16.00
N GLU A 160 -5.83 9.29 16.92
CA GLU A 160 -6.45 8.21 17.68
C GLU A 160 -7.61 8.68 18.57
N ASP A 161 -7.50 9.85 19.22
CA ASP A 161 -8.58 10.43 20.02
C ASP A 161 -9.80 10.76 19.17
N GLN A 162 -9.57 11.44 18.04
CA GLN A 162 -10.62 11.80 17.10
C GLN A 162 -11.29 10.53 16.51
N LEU A 163 -10.51 9.49 16.23
CA LEU A 163 -11.04 8.23 15.68
C LEU A 163 -11.92 7.50 16.70
N GLN A 164 -11.50 7.42 17.96
CA GLN A 164 -12.29 6.80 19.02
C GLN A 164 -13.56 7.60 19.28
N CYS A 165 -13.47 8.93 19.35
CA CYS A 165 -14.64 9.80 19.45
C CYS A 165 -15.61 9.62 18.26
N LEU A 166 -15.07 9.43 17.03
CA LEU A 166 -15.87 9.17 15.83
C LEU A 166 -16.63 7.84 15.95
N ILE A 167 -15.93 6.78 16.40
CA ILE A 167 -16.55 5.45 16.61
C ILE A 167 -17.70 5.58 17.61
N GLY A 168 -17.47 6.18 18.77
CA GLY A 168 -18.50 6.38 19.79
C GLY A 168 -19.69 7.20 19.30
N THR A 169 -19.42 8.29 18.53
CA THR A 169 -20.47 9.13 17.92
C THR A 169 -21.29 8.35 16.88
N LEU A 170 -20.67 7.49 16.06
CA LEU A 170 -21.37 6.68 15.06
C LEU A 170 -22.20 5.55 15.69
N LEU A 171 -21.81 5.08 16.87
CA LEU A 171 -22.60 4.14 17.66
C LEU A 171 -23.78 4.81 18.36
N GLY A 172 -23.71 6.13 18.59
CA GLY A 172 -24.76 6.97 19.20
C GLY A 172 -25.54 7.79 18.16
N ASP A 173 -25.51 9.11 18.31
CA ASP A 173 -26.31 10.07 17.52
C ASP A 173 -25.78 10.33 16.10
N GLY A 174 -24.61 9.80 15.74
CA GLY A 174 -23.95 10.06 14.46
C GLY A 174 -24.56 9.28 13.30
N SER A 175 -24.63 9.92 12.14
CA SER A 175 -25.03 9.29 10.87
C SER A 175 -24.14 9.73 9.74
N ILE A 176 -23.98 8.86 8.74
CA ILE A 176 -23.29 9.17 7.50
C ILE A 176 -24.32 9.23 6.39
N ASP A 177 -24.39 10.38 5.70
CA ASP A 177 -25.32 10.55 4.59
C ASP A 177 -24.88 9.78 3.34
N ILE A 178 -25.78 9.68 2.35
CA ILE A 178 -25.49 8.99 1.06
C ILE A 178 -24.34 9.59 0.27
N LYS A 179 -23.93 10.81 0.63
CA LYS A 179 -22.78 11.51 0.01
C LYS A 179 -21.49 11.30 0.83
N GLY A 180 -21.54 10.59 1.96
CA GLY A 180 -20.40 10.30 2.83
C GLY A 180 -20.03 11.44 3.79
N TYR A 181 -20.95 12.39 4.08
CA TYR A 181 -20.76 13.40 5.11
C TYR A 181 -21.22 12.85 6.47
N LEU A 182 -20.37 13.03 7.48
CA LEU A 182 -20.76 12.77 8.86
C LEU A 182 -21.71 13.89 9.34
N LYS A 183 -22.82 13.50 9.95
CA LYS A 183 -23.84 14.40 10.47
C LYS A 183 -24.33 13.91 11.82
N PHE A 184 -24.50 14.83 12.74
CA PHE A 184 -25.23 14.60 13.99
C PHE A 184 -25.85 15.91 14.49
N GLY A 185 -26.85 15.81 15.35
CA GLY A 185 -27.57 16.94 15.88
C GLY A 185 -27.78 16.82 17.38
N HIS A 186 -27.67 17.94 18.07
CA HIS A 186 -27.94 18.02 19.50
C HIS A 186 -28.93 19.13 19.82
N SER A 187 -29.66 18.94 20.92
CA SER A 187 -30.52 19.96 21.48
C SER A 187 -29.73 21.25 21.74
N VAL A 188 -30.36 22.40 21.58
CA VAL A 188 -29.76 23.71 21.88
C VAL A 188 -29.23 23.80 23.35
N ASN A 189 -29.74 22.96 24.26
CA ASN A 189 -29.23 22.84 25.63
C ASN A 189 -27.86 22.14 25.70
N GLN A 190 -27.44 21.48 24.64
CA GLN A 190 -26.17 20.74 24.53
C GLN A 190 -25.18 21.43 23.57
N LYS A 191 -25.26 22.78 23.44
CA LYS A 191 -24.40 23.56 22.54
C LYS A 191 -22.92 23.34 22.77
N ASP A 192 -22.51 23.26 24.03
CA ASP A 192 -21.08 23.07 24.36
C ASP A 192 -20.58 21.69 23.93
N TYR A 193 -21.44 20.67 23.99
CA TYR A 193 -21.13 19.35 23.48
C TYR A 193 -21.04 19.33 21.94
N LEU A 194 -21.94 20.05 21.25
CA LEU A 194 -21.87 20.17 19.80
C LEU A 194 -20.59 20.92 19.34
N ARG A 195 -20.15 21.96 20.10
CA ARG A 195 -18.90 22.66 19.85
C ARG A 195 -17.68 21.78 20.07
N PHE A 196 -17.66 20.99 21.15
CA PHE A 196 -16.63 20.00 21.40
C PHE A 196 -16.48 19.03 20.22
N LYS A 197 -17.61 18.52 19.69
CA LYS A 197 -17.60 17.69 18.48
C LYS A 197 -17.12 18.47 17.24
N GLN A 198 -17.42 19.76 17.14
CA GLN A 198 -16.91 20.61 16.04
C GLN A 198 -15.40 20.80 16.11
N GLU A 199 -14.84 20.95 17.30
CA GLU A 199 -13.39 21.00 17.48
C GLU A 199 -12.71 19.68 17.10
N LEU A 200 -13.32 18.53 17.46
CA LEU A 200 -12.82 17.19 17.10
C LEU A 200 -12.85 16.95 15.60
N PHE A 201 -13.98 17.20 14.94
CA PHE A 201 -14.23 16.72 13.58
C PHE A 201 -14.21 17.81 12.51
N GLY A 202 -14.11 19.05 12.91
CA GLY A 202 -14.28 20.21 12.03
C GLY A 202 -15.73 20.36 11.57
N GLY A 203 -15.93 21.09 10.49
CA GLY A 203 -17.24 21.25 9.88
C GLY A 203 -18.00 22.50 10.25
N LYS A 204 -19.29 22.55 9.91
CA LYS A 204 -20.16 23.71 10.11
C LYS A 204 -21.41 23.32 10.89
N ILE A 205 -21.70 24.12 11.93
CA ILE A 205 -22.96 24.03 12.64
C ILE A 205 -24.03 24.77 11.81
N SER A 206 -25.18 24.14 11.61
CA SER A 206 -26.33 24.73 10.94
C SER A 206 -27.05 25.74 11.84
N GLU A 207 -27.91 26.54 11.22
CA GLU A 207 -28.89 27.32 11.98
C GLU A 207 -29.81 26.40 12.80
N GLN A 208 -30.30 26.92 13.94
CA GLN A 208 -31.24 26.26 14.83
C GLN A 208 -32.54 25.89 14.09
N LYS A 209 -32.99 24.63 14.27
CA LYS A 209 -34.24 24.13 13.70
C LYS A 209 -35.14 23.60 14.78
N MET A 210 -36.42 23.93 14.69
CA MET A 210 -37.46 23.29 15.48
C MET A 210 -37.58 21.81 15.08
N ILE A 211 -37.50 20.90 16.06
CA ILE A 211 -37.58 19.45 15.88
C ILE A 211 -38.88 18.84 16.42
N GLY A 212 -39.61 19.57 17.20
CA GLY A 212 -40.88 19.11 17.74
C GLY A 212 -41.44 20.04 18.82
N GLU A 213 -42.68 19.77 19.22
CA GLU A 213 -43.38 20.43 20.33
C GLU A 213 -44.01 19.39 21.26
N TYR A 214 -43.85 19.60 22.55
CA TYR A 214 -44.53 18.77 23.55
C TYR A 214 -45.06 19.64 24.67
N LYS A 215 -46.36 19.56 24.92
CA LYS A 215 -47.10 20.35 25.95
C LYS A 215 -46.84 21.86 25.87
N GLY A 216 -46.81 22.42 24.67
CA GLY A 216 -46.59 23.84 24.45
C GLY A 216 -45.11 24.30 24.53
N THR A 217 -44.19 23.36 24.73
CA THR A 217 -42.75 23.65 24.71
C THR A 217 -42.17 23.21 23.38
N GLU A 218 -41.58 24.16 22.64
CA GLU A 218 -40.85 23.89 21.41
C GLU A 218 -39.45 23.35 21.70
N TYR A 219 -39.07 22.31 20.96
CA TYR A 219 -37.73 21.71 21.04
C TYR A 219 -36.97 22.07 19.78
N HIS A 220 -35.76 22.57 19.97
CA HIS A 220 -34.87 23.01 18.88
C HIS A 220 -33.56 22.24 18.93
N ALA A 221 -32.98 21.96 17.76
CA ALA A 221 -31.65 21.35 17.62
C ALA A 221 -30.79 22.13 16.61
N GLU A 222 -29.51 22.03 16.80
CA GLU A 222 -28.46 22.43 15.87
C GLU A 222 -27.79 21.17 15.32
N TYR A 223 -27.37 21.21 14.04
CA TYR A 223 -26.75 20.07 13.38
C TYR A 223 -25.33 20.42 12.95
N LEU A 224 -24.37 19.54 13.24
CA LEU A 224 -23.01 19.64 12.72
C LEU A 224 -22.86 18.76 11.48
N TRP A 225 -22.32 19.36 10.42
CA TRP A 225 -21.95 18.70 9.18
C TRP A 225 -20.44 18.70 9.04
N CYS A 226 -19.81 17.51 9.09
CA CYS A 226 -18.38 17.34 9.02
C CYS A 226 -17.91 17.01 7.59
N PRO A 227 -16.69 17.39 7.22
CA PRO A 227 -16.14 17.10 5.90
C PRO A 227 -15.98 15.59 5.68
N ARG A 228 -15.94 15.20 4.40
CA ARG A 228 -15.64 13.81 4.04
C ARG A 228 -14.22 13.45 4.43
N ASN A 229 -14.08 12.23 4.95
CA ASN A 229 -12.80 11.67 5.34
C ASN A 229 -12.80 10.18 4.98
N ALA A 230 -11.64 9.63 4.62
CA ALA A 230 -11.54 8.22 4.24
C ALA A 230 -11.88 7.27 5.40
N GLN A 231 -11.59 7.66 6.64
CA GLN A 231 -11.92 6.90 7.86
C GLN A 231 -13.44 6.91 8.11
N VAL A 232 -14.12 8.07 7.95
CA VAL A 232 -15.58 8.17 8.01
C VAL A 232 -16.22 7.26 6.97
N THR A 233 -15.73 7.30 5.73
CA THR A 233 -16.24 6.42 4.66
C THR A 233 -16.04 4.96 5.03
N ARG A 234 -14.86 4.59 5.53
CA ARG A 234 -14.56 3.20 5.90
C ARG A 234 -15.41 2.71 7.06
N LEU A 235 -15.60 3.52 8.09
CA LEU A 235 -16.50 3.18 9.19
C LEU A 235 -17.97 3.05 8.72
N GLY A 236 -18.41 3.93 7.81
CA GLY A 236 -19.72 3.82 7.19
C GLY A 236 -19.90 2.51 6.42
N GLU A 237 -18.90 2.09 5.64
CA GLU A 237 -18.90 0.79 4.96
C GLU A 237 -18.98 -0.38 5.95
N LEU A 238 -18.24 -0.30 7.06
CA LEU A 238 -18.27 -1.33 8.10
C LEU A 238 -19.62 -1.39 8.82
N LEU A 239 -20.29 -0.26 9.02
CA LEU A 239 -21.58 -0.16 9.70
C LEU A 239 -22.79 -0.46 8.79
N THR A 240 -22.70 -0.29 7.47
CA THR A 240 -23.79 -0.52 6.52
C THR A 240 -23.79 -1.89 5.85
N SER A 241 -22.67 -2.64 5.91
CA SER A 241 -22.61 -4.01 5.41
C SER A 241 -23.35 -4.97 6.34
N GLN A 242 -24.12 -5.91 5.83
CA GLN A 242 -24.94 -6.86 6.60
C GLN A 242 -24.21 -7.45 7.83
N LYS A 243 -24.70 -7.18 9.06
CA LYS A 243 -24.13 -7.55 10.39
C LYS A 243 -23.05 -6.61 10.92
N THR A 244 -23.42 -5.43 11.16
CA THR A 244 -22.57 -4.26 11.07
C THR A 244 -21.89 -3.93 12.37
N LEU A 245 -22.53 -4.06 13.51
CA LEU A 245 -21.97 -3.63 14.77
C LEU A 245 -20.73 -4.45 15.19
N LYS A 246 -20.75 -5.76 14.97
CA LYS A 246 -19.62 -6.68 15.29
C LYS A 246 -18.32 -6.28 14.63
N ASN A 247 -18.40 -5.63 13.44
CA ASN A 247 -17.24 -5.15 12.71
C ASN A 247 -16.53 -3.96 13.39
N VAL A 248 -17.20 -3.25 14.29
CA VAL A 248 -16.73 -2.01 14.92
C VAL A 248 -16.53 -2.15 16.43
N LEU A 249 -17.31 -3.01 17.10
CA LEU A 249 -17.28 -3.16 18.57
C LEU A 249 -15.88 -3.52 19.11
N HIS A 250 -15.09 -4.31 18.37
CA HIS A 250 -13.73 -4.66 18.78
C HIS A 250 -12.78 -3.44 18.84
N MET A 251 -13.13 -2.34 18.16
CA MET A 251 -12.34 -1.11 18.11
C MET A 251 -12.70 -0.14 19.24
N VAL A 252 -13.85 -0.30 19.90
CA VAL A 252 -14.35 0.59 20.96
C VAL A 252 -13.41 0.58 22.16
N ASP A 253 -12.83 1.72 22.54
CA ASP A 253 -12.12 1.93 23.80
C ASP A 253 -12.95 2.76 24.79
N GLU A 254 -12.35 3.17 25.89
CA GLU A 254 -13.01 3.96 26.95
C GLU A 254 -13.48 5.32 26.43
N ARG A 255 -12.73 5.95 25.51
CA ARG A 255 -13.08 7.22 24.86
C ARG A 255 -14.32 7.06 23.98
N ALA A 256 -14.35 6.02 23.15
CA ALA A 256 -15.49 5.70 22.31
C ALA A 256 -16.74 5.34 23.15
N LEU A 257 -16.54 4.57 24.22
CA LEU A 257 -17.63 4.22 25.14
C LEU A 257 -18.20 5.45 25.85
N ALA A 258 -17.34 6.37 26.28
CA ALA A 258 -17.76 7.64 26.89
C ALA A 258 -18.55 8.52 25.91
N MET A 259 -18.08 8.64 24.65
CA MET A 259 -18.79 9.37 23.59
C MET A 259 -20.16 8.77 23.33
N TRP A 260 -20.22 7.45 23.18
CA TRP A 260 -21.49 6.74 22.99
C TRP A 260 -22.44 6.96 24.17
N TYR A 261 -21.92 6.90 25.41
CA TYR A 261 -22.72 7.19 26.60
C TYR A 261 -23.19 8.66 26.67
N MET A 262 -22.35 9.61 26.28
CA MET A 262 -22.77 11.01 26.20
C MET A 262 -23.90 11.23 25.18
N ASP A 263 -23.89 10.51 24.07
CA ASP A 263 -24.95 10.54 23.07
C ASP A 263 -26.22 9.83 23.60
N ASP A 264 -26.16 8.53 23.76
CA ASP A 264 -27.29 7.63 23.96
C ASP A 264 -27.43 7.08 25.40
N GLY A 265 -26.55 7.49 26.30
CA GLY A 265 -26.63 7.07 27.70
C GLY A 265 -27.74 7.78 28.47
N SER A 266 -28.36 7.08 29.38
CA SER A 266 -29.33 7.63 30.33
C SER A 266 -29.05 7.19 31.77
N LEU A 267 -29.19 8.12 32.69
CA LEU A 267 -29.12 7.89 34.13
C LEU A 267 -30.47 8.23 34.78
N THR A 268 -31.03 7.30 35.50
CA THR A 268 -32.23 7.53 36.32
C THR A 268 -31.94 7.15 37.76
N ASN A 269 -32.18 8.08 38.68
CA ASN A 269 -32.02 7.86 40.11
C ASN A 269 -33.30 7.28 40.69
N ASN A 270 -33.23 6.09 41.27
CA ASN A 270 -34.29 5.54 42.06
C ASN A 270 -33.82 5.51 43.52
N HIS A 271 -34.47 6.31 44.37
CA HIS A 271 -34.11 6.45 45.80
C HIS A 271 -34.09 5.12 46.57
N GLN A 272 -34.77 4.07 46.06
CA GLN A 272 -34.84 2.76 46.72
C GLN A 272 -33.93 1.69 46.08
N GLN A 273 -33.52 1.87 44.82
CA GLN A 273 -32.81 0.84 44.02
C GLN A 273 -31.45 1.30 43.45
N GLY A 274 -31.04 2.54 43.79
CA GLY A 274 -29.80 3.11 43.27
C GLY A 274 -29.89 3.64 41.83
N HIS A 275 -28.75 3.78 41.16
CA HIS A 275 -28.67 4.34 39.83
C HIS A 275 -29.02 3.31 38.76
N HIS A 276 -29.98 3.63 37.90
CA HIS A 276 -30.29 2.86 36.70
C HIS A 276 -29.58 3.49 35.49
N VAL A 277 -28.61 2.78 34.95
CA VAL A 277 -27.78 3.22 33.81
C VAL A 277 -28.15 2.39 32.61
N MET A 278 -28.49 3.06 31.50
CA MET A 278 -28.81 2.42 30.24
C MET A 278 -28.07 3.06 29.07
N LEU A 279 -27.71 2.24 28.08
CA LEU A 279 -27.40 2.67 26.72
C LEU A 279 -28.67 2.44 25.87
N CYS A 280 -29.10 3.50 25.20
CA CYS A 280 -30.27 3.47 24.31
C CYS A 280 -29.88 2.88 22.97
N THR A 281 -30.12 1.61 22.78
CA THR A 281 -29.77 0.82 21.60
C THR A 281 -30.98 0.39 20.80
N ASP A 282 -32.07 1.20 20.85
CA ASP A 282 -33.38 0.88 20.28
C ASP A 282 -33.32 0.64 18.75
N ASN A 283 -32.35 1.18 18.06
CA ASN A 283 -32.18 1.06 16.62
C ASN A 283 -31.46 -0.23 16.18
N TYR A 284 -30.91 -1.01 17.12
CA TYR A 284 -30.17 -2.22 16.84
C TYR A 284 -31.01 -3.49 17.00
N GLN A 285 -30.67 -4.54 16.24
CA GLN A 285 -31.30 -5.83 16.36
C GLN A 285 -30.85 -6.56 17.63
N TYR A 286 -31.63 -7.57 18.09
CA TYR A 286 -31.34 -8.27 19.35
C TYR A 286 -29.91 -8.87 19.39
N ASP A 287 -29.49 -9.53 18.32
CA ASP A 287 -28.17 -10.16 18.21
C ASP A 287 -27.01 -9.14 18.18
N GLU A 288 -27.28 -7.93 17.71
CA GLU A 288 -26.31 -6.81 17.78
C GLU A 288 -26.23 -6.30 19.23
N VAL A 289 -27.36 -6.16 19.92
CA VAL A 289 -27.37 -5.75 21.33
C VAL A 289 -26.74 -6.80 22.24
N GLU A 290 -26.90 -8.10 21.93
CA GLU A 290 -26.19 -9.19 22.61
C GLU A 290 -24.66 -9.04 22.46
N SER A 291 -24.20 -8.68 21.26
CA SER A 291 -22.78 -8.42 21.00
C SER A 291 -22.23 -7.22 21.77
N ILE A 292 -23.06 -6.21 22.07
CA ILE A 292 -22.69 -5.08 22.94
C ILE A 292 -22.50 -5.57 24.39
N VAL A 293 -23.42 -6.39 24.89
CA VAL A 293 -23.31 -6.97 26.23
C VAL A 293 -22.05 -7.82 26.37
N ASP A 294 -21.75 -8.65 25.39
CA ASP A 294 -20.52 -9.45 25.34
C ASP A 294 -19.25 -8.59 25.31
N MET A 295 -19.26 -7.53 24.53
CA MET A 295 -18.14 -6.57 24.45
C MET A 295 -17.92 -5.87 25.79
N LEU A 296 -18.97 -5.38 26.45
CA LEU A 296 -18.88 -4.74 27.76
C LEU A 296 -18.31 -5.69 28.81
N ALA A 297 -18.73 -6.95 28.80
CA ALA A 297 -18.23 -7.96 29.72
C ALA A 297 -16.78 -8.36 29.45
N THR A 298 -16.45 -8.67 28.19
CA THR A 298 -15.15 -9.25 27.83
C THR A 298 -14.03 -8.21 27.78
N LYS A 299 -14.34 -7.00 27.32
CA LYS A 299 -13.34 -5.95 27.13
C LYS A 299 -13.18 -5.05 28.35
N PHE A 300 -14.27 -4.73 29.03
CA PHE A 300 -14.27 -3.75 30.14
C PHE A 300 -14.61 -4.36 31.50
N GLY A 301 -14.99 -5.65 31.55
CA GLY A 301 -15.40 -6.29 32.80
C GLY A 301 -16.72 -5.78 33.36
N ILE A 302 -17.54 -5.12 32.52
CA ILE A 302 -18.82 -4.50 32.92
C ILE A 302 -19.96 -5.48 32.67
N SER A 303 -20.57 -5.94 33.72
CA SER A 303 -21.80 -6.77 33.66
C SER A 303 -23.00 -5.93 33.24
N SER A 304 -23.74 -6.43 32.27
CA SER A 304 -24.91 -5.74 31.73
C SER A 304 -25.99 -6.77 31.29
N SER A 305 -27.19 -6.30 31.01
CA SER A 305 -28.30 -7.12 30.55
C SER A 305 -29.11 -6.42 29.47
N ILE A 306 -29.81 -7.21 28.64
CA ILE A 306 -30.69 -6.69 27.61
C ILE A 306 -32.09 -6.47 28.19
N ASN A 307 -32.61 -5.27 28.05
CA ASN A 307 -33.95 -4.89 28.48
C ASN A 307 -34.79 -4.52 27.26
N LYS A 308 -35.99 -5.09 27.16
CA LYS A 308 -36.97 -4.70 26.15
C LYS A 308 -37.55 -3.32 26.48
N CYS A 309 -37.53 -2.40 25.52
CA CYS A 309 -38.13 -1.07 25.66
C CYS A 309 -38.96 -0.75 24.40
N GLY A 310 -40.31 -0.75 24.56
CA GLY A 310 -41.18 -0.62 23.39
C GLY A 310 -40.94 -1.73 22.37
N ASN A 311 -40.61 -1.33 21.14
CA ASN A 311 -40.29 -2.25 20.05
C ASN A 311 -38.78 -2.53 19.92
N GLY A 312 -37.94 -1.89 20.73
CA GLY A 312 -36.48 -2.00 20.67
C GLY A 312 -35.88 -2.70 21.89
N TRP A 313 -34.55 -2.74 21.90
CA TRP A 313 -33.74 -3.37 22.93
C TRP A 313 -32.72 -2.38 23.45
N ARG A 314 -32.54 -2.31 24.79
CA ARG A 314 -31.58 -1.43 25.46
C ARG A 314 -30.63 -2.23 26.33
N VAL A 315 -29.40 -1.78 26.42
CA VAL A 315 -28.41 -2.36 27.35
C VAL A 315 -28.54 -1.67 28.70
N ARG A 316 -28.82 -2.45 29.75
CA ARG A 316 -28.83 -1.99 31.14
C ARG A 316 -27.55 -2.44 31.83
N ILE A 317 -26.80 -1.50 32.39
CA ILE A 317 -25.61 -1.80 33.20
C ILE A 317 -26.12 -2.41 34.52
N ALA A 318 -25.55 -3.57 34.90
CA ALA A 318 -25.90 -4.22 36.16
C ALA A 318 -25.47 -3.34 37.35
N GLN A 319 -26.30 -3.31 38.42
CA GLN A 319 -26.07 -2.45 39.57
C GLN A 319 -24.67 -2.64 40.18
N VAL A 320 -24.17 -3.86 40.19
CA VAL A 320 -22.82 -4.20 40.69
C VAL A 320 -21.69 -3.54 39.87
N SER A 321 -21.92 -3.25 38.58
CA SER A 321 -20.92 -2.69 37.66
C SER A 321 -21.11 -1.18 37.42
N VAL A 322 -22.13 -0.53 37.99
CA VAL A 322 -22.41 0.91 37.76
C VAL A 322 -21.22 1.79 38.19
N ASN A 323 -20.69 1.52 39.38
CA ASN A 323 -19.55 2.28 39.88
C ASN A 323 -18.29 2.10 38.99
N ASP A 324 -18.03 0.88 38.56
CA ASP A 324 -16.85 0.60 37.72
C ASP A 324 -17.05 1.15 36.30
N PHE A 325 -18.27 1.12 35.76
CA PHE A 325 -18.62 1.74 34.49
C PHE A 325 -18.33 3.26 34.54
N PHE A 326 -18.79 3.97 35.57
CA PHE A 326 -18.53 5.40 35.65
C PHE A 326 -17.07 5.73 35.98
N LYS A 327 -16.35 4.95 36.77
CA LYS A 327 -14.91 5.11 36.94
C LYS A 327 -14.16 5.00 35.61
N LEU A 328 -14.61 4.10 34.73
CA LEU A 328 -14.03 3.87 33.42
C LEU A 328 -14.23 5.08 32.49
N ILE A 329 -15.45 5.61 32.38
CA ILE A 329 -15.78 6.65 31.40
C ILE A 329 -15.66 8.08 31.92
N ALA A 330 -15.73 8.32 33.22
CA ALA A 330 -15.76 9.67 33.81
C ALA A 330 -14.59 10.58 33.41
N PRO A 331 -13.34 10.10 33.26
CA PRO A 331 -12.27 10.93 32.75
C PRO A 331 -12.57 11.51 31.37
N TYR A 332 -13.27 10.78 30.52
CA TYR A 332 -13.55 11.12 29.13
C TYR A 332 -14.86 11.87 28.91
N VAL A 333 -15.73 11.93 29.92
CA VAL A 333 -16.99 12.70 29.85
C VAL A 333 -16.69 14.19 30.06
N ILE A 334 -17.06 15.03 29.08
CA ILE A 334 -16.85 16.47 29.16
C ILE A 334 -17.74 17.11 30.20
N LYS A 335 -17.30 18.26 30.75
CA LYS A 335 -17.98 18.95 31.86
C LYS A 335 -19.46 19.24 31.60
N SER A 336 -19.81 19.65 30.38
CA SER A 336 -21.22 19.96 30.01
C SER A 336 -22.13 18.74 29.97
N MET A 337 -21.57 17.52 29.96
CA MET A 337 -22.33 16.26 29.93
C MET A 337 -22.29 15.51 31.27
N GLU A 338 -21.67 16.06 32.32
CA GLU A 338 -21.59 15.44 33.64
C GLU A 338 -22.97 15.22 34.30
N TYR A 339 -24.02 15.93 33.86
CA TYR A 339 -25.38 15.70 34.34
C TYR A 339 -25.92 14.30 34.02
N LYS A 340 -25.28 13.55 33.11
CA LYS A 340 -25.56 12.15 32.80
C LYS A 340 -24.84 11.16 33.75
N MET A 341 -24.04 11.65 34.70
CA MET A 341 -23.29 10.82 35.65
C MET A 341 -23.76 11.03 37.08
N PRO A 342 -23.58 10.06 37.98
CA PRO A 342 -23.75 10.26 39.41
C PRO A 342 -22.78 11.34 39.93
N SER A 343 -23.25 12.12 40.92
CA SER A 343 -22.48 13.25 41.45
C SER A 343 -21.10 12.88 41.99
N GLU A 344 -20.97 11.66 42.53
CA GLU A 344 -19.72 11.13 43.09
C GLU A 344 -18.65 10.85 42.00
N HIS A 345 -19.00 10.85 40.73
CA HIS A 345 -18.10 10.69 39.60
C HIS A 345 -17.87 12.00 38.83
N CYS A 346 -18.49 13.10 39.27
CA CYS A 346 -18.33 14.41 38.65
C CYS A 346 -17.14 15.19 39.24
N GLY A 347 -16.58 16.16 38.48
CA GLY A 347 -15.56 17.09 38.95
C GLY A 347 -14.15 16.49 39.13
N GLY A 348 -13.91 15.26 38.75
CA GLY A 348 -12.58 14.64 38.70
C GLY A 348 -11.70 15.21 37.57
N GLU A 349 -10.43 14.80 37.57
CA GLU A 349 -9.49 15.10 36.48
C GLU A 349 -10.06 14.58 35.13
N LYS A 350 -9.95 15.45 34.12
CA LYS A 350 -10.47 15.14 32.78
C LYS A 350 -9.33 14.83 31.83
N TYR A 351 -9.61 13.89 30.92
CA TYR A 351 -8.72 13.57 29.81
C TYR A 351 -8.59 14.79 28.88
N GLU A 352 -7.36 15.10 28.49
CA GLU A 352 -7.07 16.15 27.52
C GLU A 352 -7.06 15.53 26.12
N TYR A 353 -8.13 15.79 25.36
CA TYR A 353 -8.25 15.31 23.98
C TYR A 353 -7.29 16.05 23.05
N ASP A 354 -6.62 15.31 22.17
CA ASP A 354 -5.85 15.89 21.08
C ASP A 354 -6.79 16.20 19.89
N PHE A 355 -7.02 17.48 19.65
CA PHE A 355 -7.84 17.97 18.52
C PHE A 355 -7.04 18.11 17.23
N THR A 356 -5.75 17.80 17.21
CA THR A 356 -4.88 17.98 16.05
C THR A 356 -5.01 16.79 15.09
N PRO A 357 -5.60 16.94 13.90
CA PRO A 357 -5.66 15.84 12.93
C PRO A 357 -4.24 15.47 12.47
N MET A 358 -4.10 14.26 11.93
CA MET A 358 -2.83 13.83 11.34
C MET A 358 -2.46 14.71 10.15
N ASP A 359 -1.18 14.95 9.92
CA ASP A 359 -0.69 15.73 8.77
C ASP A 359 -0.96 15.04 7.42
N ILE A 360 -1.21 13.75 7.44
CA ILE A 360 -1.38 12.90 6.25
C ILE A 360 -2.85 12.67 5.93
N CYS A 361 -3.15 12.51 4.66
CA CYS A 361 -4.40 11.95 4.16
C CYS A 361 -4.13 10.93 3.05
N ALA A 362 -5.16 10.24 2.57
CA ALA A 362 -5.05 9.36 1.42
C ALA A 362 -6.29 9.42 0.52
N LYS A 363 -6.13 9.07 -0.74
CA LYS A 363 -7.23 8.89 -1.68
C LYS A 363 -7.05 7.62 -2.47
N LYS A 364 -8.17 6.95 -2.78
CA LYS A 364 -8.18 5.87 -3.77
C LYS A 364 -7.75 6.43 -5.12
N VAL A 365 -6.84 5.70 -5.76
CA VAL A 365 -6.34 6.03 -7.09
C VAL A 365 -6.82 5.02 -8.12
N SER A 366 -6.91 5.47 -9.37
CA SER A 366 -6.95 4.61 -10.55
C SER A 366 -5.59 4.65 -11.24
N VAL A 367 -5.15 3.52 -11.74
CA VAL A 367 -3.89 3.39 -12.48
C VAL A 367 -4.20 2.98 -13.90
N GLN A 368 -3.67 3.73 -14.87
CA GLN A 368 -3.86 3.46 -16.29
C GLN A 368 -2.51 3.49 -17.00
N PRO A 369 -2.27 2.65 -18.01
CA PRO A 369 -1.12 2.79 -18.89
C PRO A 369 -1.05 4.22 -19.44
N HIS A 370 0.15 4.76 -19.53
CA HIS A 370 0.40 6.10 -20.06
C HIS A 370 1.43 6.02 -21.16
N ASP A 371 1.06 6.47 -22.35
CA ASP A 371 1.98 6.47 -23.48
C ASP A 371 2.75 7.79 -23.50
N THR A 372 4.03 7.74 -23.20
CA THR A 372 4.95 8.87 -23.23
C THR A 372 6.34 8.40 -23.60
N ASN A 373 7.03 9.22 -24.38
CA ASN A 373 8.45 9.04 -24.72
C ASN A 373 9.32 10.11 -24.03
N SER A 374 8.96 10.45 -22.80
CA SER A 374 9.66 11.47 -22.02
C SER A 374 10.95 10.93 -21.43
N ASP A 375 11.98 11.79 -21.34
CA ASP A 375 13.11 11.51 -20.46
C ASP A 375 12.63 11.30 -19.03
N GLN A 376 13.40 10.55 -18.29
CA GLN A 376 13.14 10.14 -16.93
C GLN A 376 13.88 11.05 -15.97
N TYR A 377 13.21 11.53 -14.93
CA TYR A 377 13.76 12.46 -13.95
C TYR A 377 13.61 11.92 -12.53
N ASP A 378 14.57 12.20 -11.67
CA ASP A 378 14.47 11.95 -10.23
C ASP A 378 15.31 12.93 -9.41
N ILE A 379 14.99 13.04 -8.11
CA ILE A 379 15.71 13.80 -7.10
C ILE A 379 15.95 12.93 -5.86
N GLY A 380 17.16 12.95 -5.34
CA GLY A 380 17.44 12.36 -4.04
C GLY A 380 17.08 13.34 -2.92
N VAL A 381 16.40 12.86 -1.89
CA VAL A 381 15.95 13.65 -0.72
C VAL A 381 16.52 13.06 0.54
N ALA A 382 17.08 13.91 1.40
CA ALA A 382 17.70 13.49 2.65
C ALA A 382 16.71 12.86 3.64
N ASP A 383 17.19 11.99 4.50
CA ASP A 383 16.57 11.37 5.68
C ASP A 383 15.33 10.50 5.40
N ASN A 384 14.29 11.04 4.78
CA ASN A 384 13.01 10.36 4.61
C ASN A 384 12.89 9.58 3.29
N PHE A 385 13.82 9.79 2.35
CA PHE A 385 13.91 9.08 1.06
C PHE A 385 12.65 9.14 0.19
N ASN A 386 11.83 10.17 0.38
CA ASN A 386 10.60 10.40 -0.37
C ASN A 386 10.31 11.89 -0.47
N PHE A 387 9.41 12.24 -1.38
CA PHE A 387 8.94 13.61 -1.51
C PHE A 387 7.50 13.67 -2.05
N VAL A 388 6.91 14.86 -2.01
CA VAL A 388 5.54 15.08 -2.50
C VAL A 388 5.58 15.48 -3.97
N ALA A 389 5.16 14.56 -4.83
CA ALA A 389 5.06 14.68 -6.28
C ALA A 389 3.58 14.74 -6.72
N ASN A 390 3.14 15.81 -7.41
CA ASN A 390 1.72 16.04 -7.77
C ASN A 390 0.74 15.79 -6.61
N HIS A 391 1.14 16.16 -5.38
CA HIS A 391 0.46 15.92 -4.11
C HIS A 391 0.50 14.49 -3.56
N TYR A 392 1.07 13.51 -4.25
CA TYR A 392 1.26 12.14 -3.76
C TYR A 392 2.63 12.00 -3.08
N VAL A 393 2.70 11.17 -2.05
CA VAL A 393 3.97 10.80 -1.43
C VAL A 393 4.58 9.66 -2.25
N SER A 394 5.77 9.89 -2.73
CA SER A 394 6.47 9.03 -3.68
C SER A 394 7.93 8.83 -3.26
N HIS A 395 8.43 7.61 -3.38
CA HIS A 395 9.82 7.27 -3.02
C HIS A 395 10.79 7.86 -4.06
N ASN A 396 11.99 8.28 -3.63
CA ASN A 396 13.06 8.60 -4.56
C ASN A 396 13.73 7.30 -5.09
N CYS A 397 14.45 7.38 -6.21
CA CYS A 397 15.07 6.20 -6.84
C CYS A 397 16.33 5.74 -6.11
N ILE A 398 17.01 6.62 -5.40
CA ILE A 398 18.22 6.30 -4.66
C ILE A 398 17.84 5.63 -3.34
N SER A 399 18.38 4.42 -3.12
CA SER A 399 18.17 3.68 -1.87
C SER A 399 19.09 4.21 -0.76
N TRP A 400 18.71 5.34 -0.19
CA TRP A 400 19.50 5.98 0.89
C TRP A 400 19.57 5.16 2.18
N GLU A 401 18.65 4.22 2.40
CA GLU A 401 18.77 3.26 3.50
C GLU A 401 20.02 2.40 3.35
N LYS A 402 20.33 1.96 2.13
CA LYS A 402 21.55 1.21 1.82
C LYS A 402 22.79 2.09 1.95
N VAL A 403 22.71 3.33 1.44
CA VAL A 403 23.80 4.31 1.59
C VAL A 403 24.07 4.60 3.06
N LYS A 404 23.03 4.83 3.87
CA LYS A 404 23.18 5.02 5.32
C LYS A 404 23.79 3.80 5.99
N ALA A 405 23.30 2.60 5.68
CA ALA A 405 23.87 1.36 6.22
C ALA A 405 25.34 1.17 5.83
N ALA A 406 25.74 1.67 4.67
CA ALA A 406 27.14 1.69 4.24
C ALA A 406 27.96 2.71 5.05
N VAL A 407 27.44 3.91 5.27
CA VAL A 407 28.07 4.92 6.15
C VAL A 407 28.21 4.39 7.57
N ASP A 408 27.15 3.82 8.16
CA ASP A 408 27.16 3.28 9.52
C ASP A 408 28.17 2.13 9.69
N LYS A 409 28.59 1.50 8.58
CA LYS A 409 29.63 0.44 8.55
C LYS A 409 31.03 0.96 8.15
N GLY A 410 31.21 2.26 8.01
CA GLY A 410 32.51 2.89 7.73
C GLY A 410 32.96 2.84 6.26
N PHE A 411 32.08 2.50 5.30
CA PHE A 411 32.48 2.48 3.87
C PHE A 411 32.81 3.85 3.28
N ALA A 412 32.43 4.93 3.98
CA ALA A 412 32.73 6.32 3.55
C ALA A 412 34.00 6.91 4.21
N ASP A 413 34.62 6.20 5.17
CA ASP A 413 35.67 6.75 6.01
C ASP A 413 36.95 7.10 5.21
N ASP A 414 37.26 6.30 4.20
CA ASP A 414 38.45 6.51 3.34
C ASP A 414 38.12 7.28 2.04
N ASP A 415 36.97 7.02 1.43
CA ASP A 415 36.51 7.65 0.19
C ASP A 415 34.98 7.75 0.16
N PRO A 416 34.39 8.96 0.26
CA PRO A 416 32.95 9.16 0.16
C PRO A 416 32.33 8.66 -1.16
N ASN A 417 33.11 8.57 -2.27
CA ASN A 417 32.63 8.07 -3.56
C ASN A 417 32.33 6.56 -3.52
N GLU A 418 32.86 5.82 -2.53
CA GLU A 418 32.51 4.41 -2.33
C GLU A 418 31.01 4.22 -2.06
N LEU A 419 30.32 5.23 -1.56
CA LEU A 419 28.87 5.19 -1.31
C LEU A 419 28.03 5.08 -2.59
N GLU A 420 28.56 5.47 -3.74
CA GLU A 420 27.90 5.32 -5.04
C GLU A 420 27.56 3.86 -5.38
N LYS A 421 28.28 2.90 -4.83
CA LYS A 421 28.05 1.46 -5.01
C LYS A 421 26.75 0.96 -4.35
N PHE A 422 26.17 1.75 -3.44
CA PHE A 422 25.02 1.38 -2.62
C PHE A 422 23.72 2.11 -3.00
N VAL A 423 23.76 2.95 -4.03
CA VAL A 423 22.61 3.82 -4.39
C VAL A 423 21.51 3.11 -5.19
N GLY A 424 21.79 1.95 -5.81
CA GLY A 424 20.88 1.26 -6.71
C GLY A 424 20.19 0.01 -6.13
N ASP A 425 19.00 -0.31 -6.65
CA ASP A 425 18.39 -1.62 -6.55
C ASP A 425 18.67 -2.42 -7.82
N PHE A 426 18.95 -3.72 -7.67
CA PHE A 426 19.33 -4.59 -8.78
C PHE A 426 18.20 -5.53 -9.21
N VAL A 427 18.15 -5.79 -10.52
CA VAL A 427 17.06 -6.55 -11.16
C VAL A 427 17.39 -8.03 -11.25
N PHE A 428 16.90 -8.82 -10.31
CA PHE A 428 16.86 -10.28 -10.38
C PHE A 428 15.90 -10.85 -9.32
N ASN A 429 15.43 -12.06 -9.53
CA ASN A 429 14.63 -12.79 -8.55
C ASN A 429 15.30 -14.10 -8.17
N PRO A 430 15.64 -14.32 -6.88
CA PRO A 430 16.27 -15.54 -6.42
C PRO A 430 15.29 -16.71 -6.45
N LYS A 431 15.79 -17.94 -6.51
CA LYS A 431 15.00 -19.14 -6.21
C LYS A 431 14.61 -19.20 -4.74
N ALA A 432 13.45 -19.81 -4.44
CA ALA A 432 12.99 -19.99 -3.06
C ALA A 432 14.02 -20.79 -2.22
N GLY A 433 14.43 -20.25 -1.07
CA GLY A 433 15.40 -20.85 -0.16
C GLY A 433 16.83 -20.30 -0.27
N GLY A 434 17.09 -19.38 -1.18
CA GLY A 434 18.39 -18.70 -1.32
C GLY A 434 18.57 -17.55 -0.31
N GLU A 435 18.85 -17.87 0.96
CA GLU A 435 19.12 -16.84 1.98
C GLU A 435 20.54 -16.25 1.88
N ARG A 436 21.44 -16.86 1.11
CA ARG A 436 22.82 -16.39 0.90
C ARG A 436 23.20 -16.53 -0.57
N ILE A 437 23.66 -15.45 -1.16
CA ILE A 437 24.18 -15.42 -2.52
C ILE A 437 25.72 -15.45 -2.45
N PRO A 438 26.38 -16.54 -2.94
CA PRO A 438 27.83 -16.56 -3.04
C PRO A 438 28.30 -15.48 -4.00
N ILE A 439 29.34 -14.74 -3.63
CA ILE A 439 29.75 -13.51 -4.32
C ILE A 439 30.66 -13.79 -5.51
N GLY A 440 31.42 -14.88 -5.46
CA GLY A 440 32.50 -15.18 -6.41
C GLY A 440 32.17 -16.22 -7.49
N GLU A 441 30.97 -16.74 -7.52
CA GLU A 441 30.54 -17.80 -8.45
C GLU A 441 29.11 -17.56 -8.96
N PRO A 442 28.72 -18.14 -10.12
CA PRO A 442 27.37 -18.01 -10.63
C PRO A 442 26.34 -18.58 -9.66
N VAL A 443 25.22 -17.89 -9.50
CA VAL A 443 24.09 -18.32 -8.65
C VAL A 443 22.88 -18.62 -9.50
N GLU A 444 22.30 -19.80 -9.34
CA GLU A 444 21.07 -20.14 -10.02
C GLU A 444 19.90 -19.31 -9.47
N VAL A 445 19.22 -18.59 -10.34
CA VAL A 445 18.12 -17.68 -10.00
C VAL A 445 16.86 -18.00 -10.77
N LEU A 446 15.73 -17.47 -10.30
CA LEU A 446 14.45 -17.62 -10.98
C LEU A 446 14.38 -16.75 -12.23
N GLU A 447 14.81 -15.51 -12.15
CA GLU A 447 14.67 -14.52 -13.22
C GLU A 447 15.80 -13.49 -13.16
N ILE A 448 16.23 -13.05 -14.33
CA ILE A 448 17.13 -11.91 -14.53
C ILE A 448 16.57 -11.01 -15.65
N GLY A 449 17.00 -9.75 -15.69
CA GLY A 449 16.59 -8.82 -16.75
C GLY A 449 17.48 -8.91 -17.99
N THR A 450 16.93 -8.51 -19.13
CA THR A 450 17.65 -8.48 -20.43
C THR A 450 18.66 -7.35 -20.55
N GLY A 451 18.71 -6.40 -19.61
CA GLY A 451 19.68 -5.30 -19.63
C GLY A 451 21.14 -5.76 -19.78
N PHE A 452 21.46 -6.93 -19.22
CA PHE A 452 22.69 -7.67 -19.54
C PHE A 452 22.44 -9.17 -19.40
N MET A 453 22.17 -9.85 -20.53
CA MET A 453 21.82 -11.27 -20.54
C MET A 453 22.50 -11.99 -21.72
N MET A 454 23.23 -13.05 -21.45
CA MET A 454 23.81 -13.95 -22.44
C MET A 454 23.08 -15.29 -22.45
N ILE A 455 22.68 -15.75 -23.63
CA ILE A 455 21.85 -16.93 -23.85
C ILE A 455 22.53 -17.88 -24.81
N LYS A 456 22.68 -19.15 -24.44
CA LYS A 456 23.09 -20.19 -25.38
C LYS A 456 22.05 -20.38 -26.48
N ARG A 457 22.51 -20.58 -27.71
CA ARG A 457 21.64 -20.95 -28.86
C ARG A 457 20.78 -22.16 -28.56
N LYS A 458 21.29 -23.14 -27.82
CA LYS A 458 20.57 -24.33 -27.33
C LYS A 458 19.23 -23.98 -26.66
N CYS A 459 19.14 -22.87 -25.90
CA CYS A 459 17.92 -22.43 -25.24
C CYS A 459 16.79 -22.20 -26.26
N PHE A 460 17.06 -21.50 -27.35
CA PHE A 460 16.11 -21.24 -28.42
C PHE A 460 15.71 -22.55 -29.14
N GLU A 461 16.65 -23.45 -29.37
CA GLU A 461 16.41 -24.74 -30.02
C GLU A 461 15.53 -25.68 -29.15
N VAL A 462 15.77 -25.69 -27.84
CA VAL A 462 14.95 -26.46 -26.89
C VAL A 462 13.56 -25.85 -26.77
N MET A 463 13.43 -24.53 -26.69
CA MET A 463 12.12 -23.85 -26.66
C MET A 463 11.31 -24.12 -27.91
N ASN A 464 11.91 -24.07 -29.11
CA ASN A 464 11.23 -24.39 -30.38
C ASN A 464 10.62 -25.78 -30.38
N LYS A 465 11.29 -26.74 -29.75
CA LYS A 465 10.79 -28.13 -29.65
C LYS A 465 9.74 -28.31 -28.56
N LYS A 466 9.90 -27.59 -27.46
CA LYS A 466 9.06 -27.74 -26.26
C LYS A 466 7.74 -26.98 -26.36
N PHE A 467 7.72 -25.82 -27.04
CA PHE A 467 6.59 -24.90 -27.11
C PHE A 467 6.23 -24.54 -28.58
N PRO A 468 5.85 -25.53 -29.43
CA PRO A 468 5.49 -25.25 -30.82
C PRO A 468 4.30 -24.29 -30.95
N GLU A 469 3.45 -24.18 -29.91
CA GLU A 469 2.32 -23.27 -29.85
C GLU A 469 2.71 -21.78 -29.79
N LEU A 470 3.97 -21.46 -29.54
CA LEU A 470 4.49 -20.10 -29.57
C LEU A 470 4.93 -19.63 -30.96
N LEU A 471 4.81 -20.49 -31.97
CA LEU A 471 5.03 -20.10 -33.37
C LEU A 471 3.88 -19.22 -33.87
N TYR A 472 4.20 -18.08 -34.45
CA TYR A 472 3.22 -17.19 -35.06
C TYR A 472 3.65 -16.70 -36.44
N LYS A 473 2.69 -16.30 -37.25
CA LYS A 473 2.92 -15.68 -38.55
C LYS A 473 3.01 -14.17 -38.38
N PRO A 474 4.14 -13.55 -38.74
CA PRO A 474 4.25 -12.10 -38.70
C PRO A 474 3.34 -11.45 -39.74
N ASP A 475 2.73 -10.31 -39.44
CA ASP A 475 1.90 -9.51 -40.34
C ASP A 475 2.71 -8.58 -41.26
N HIS A 476 4.04 -8.52 -41.11
CA HIS A 476 4.94 -7.68 -41.89
C HIS A 476 5.40 -8.36 -43.16
N VAL A 477 4.61 -8.22 -44.23
CA VAL A 477 4.84 -8.86 -45.56
C VAL A 477 5.52 -7.89 -46.54
N ARG A 478 6.40 -6.98 -46.09
CA ARG A 478 6.88 -5.91 -46.97
C ARG A 478 8.34 -5.97 -47.38
N THR A 479 9.02 -7.08 -47.22
CA THR A 479 10.38 -7.23 -47.73
C THR A 479 10.43 -8.19 -48.89
N GLU A 480 11.26 -7.91 -49.90
CA GLU A 480 11.48 -8.73 -51.10
C GLU A 480 11.80 -10.21 -50.81
N HIS A 481 12.13 -10.55 -49.57
CA HIS A 481 12.55 -11.89 -49.14
C HIS A 481 11.53 -12.60 -48.22
N PHE A 482 10.32 -12.04 -48.03
CA PHE A 482 9.31 -12.62 -47.15
C PHE A 482 8.03 -12.98 -47.92
N ASP A 483 7.82 -14.27 -48.12
CA ASP A 483 6.70 -14.84 -48.89
C ASP A 483 5.43 -15.08 -48.05
N GLY A 484 5.41 -14.70 -46.75
CA GLY A 484 4.27 -14.90 -45.84
C GLY A 484 4.15 -16.31 -45.26
N THR A 485 5.04 -17.23 -45.60
CA THR A 485 4.98 -18.64 -45.14
C THR A 485 5.82 -18.87 -43.87
N ARG A 486 6.78 -17.99 -43.57
CA ARG A 486 7.70 -18.14 -42.46
C ARG A 486 6.96 -17.94 -41.14
N GLU A 487 7.11 -18.89 -40.25
CA GLU A 487 6.71 -18.77 -38.84
C GLU A 487 7.90 -18.28 -37.98
N ILE A 488 7.60 -17.42 -36.99
CA ILE A 488 8.57 -16.87 -36.04
C ILE A 488 8.14 -17.33 -34.66
N MET A 489 9.12 -17.70 -33.83
CA MET A 489 8.90 -18.08 -32.44
C MET A 489 8.81 -16.87 -31.53
N MET A 490 7.78 -16.81 -30.70
CA MET A 490 7.58 -15.78 -29.70
C MET A 490 8.38 -16.10 -28.43
N TYR A 491 9.66 -15.78 -28.45
CA TYR A 491 10.58 -16.05 -27.32
C TYR A 491 10.33 -15.13 -26.14
N PHE A 492 9.90 -13.90 -26.37
CA PHE A 492 9.70 -12.87 -25.36
C PHE A 492 8.27 -12.37 -25.40
N GLN A 493 7.59 -12.49 -24.26
CA GLN A 493 6.19 -12.09 -24.12
C GLN A 493 5.91 -11.70 -22.67
N ALA A 494 5.16 -10.64 -22.45
CA ALA A 494 4.64 -10.30 -21.13
C ALA A 494 3.38 -11.11 -20.82
N ALA A 495 3.27 -11.68 -19.62
CA ALA A 495 2.15 -12.51 -19.21
C ALA A 495 1.91 -12.52 -17.69
N ILE A 496 0.76 -13.04 -17.28
CA ILE A 496 0.54 -13.40 -15.87
C ILE A 496 1.22 -14.74 -15.59
N ASP A 497 1.99 -14.83 -14.52
CA ASP A 497 2.63 -16.07 -14.07
C ASP A 497 1.58 -17.15 -13.81
N SER A 498 1.43 -18.02 -14.79
CA SER A 498 0.52 -19.16 -14.80
C SER A 498 1.05 -20.20 -15.80
N PRO A 499 0.76 -21.50 -15.63
CA PRO A 499 1.10 -22.49 -16.63
C PRO A 499 0.51 -22.11 -17.99
N ASN A 500 1.29 -22.27 -19.06
CA ASN A 500 0.82 -21.99 -20.41
C ASN A 500 -0.35 -22.91 -20.79
N LYS A 501 -1.57 -22.37 -20.82
CA LYS A 501 -2.79 -23.16 -21.10
C LYS A 501 -2.75 -23.86 -22.46
N ASP A 502 -2.23 -23.19 -23.47
CA ASP A 502 -2.23 -23.72 -24.82
C ASP A 502 -1.30 -24.95 -24.94
N HIS A 503 -0.14 -24.89 -24.29
CA HIS A 503 0.74 -26.04 -24.16
C HIS A 503 0.05 -27.24 -23.48
N TRP A 504 -0.67 -27.02 -22.40
CA TRP A 504 -1.36 -28.10 -21.69
C TRP A 504 -2.56 -28.64 -22.44
N ILE A 505 -3.30 -27.79 -23.17
CA ILE A 505 -4.37 -28.21 -24.07
C ILE A 505 -3.81 -29.09 -25.19
N GLU A 506 -2.68 -28.69 -25.78
CA GLU A 506 -2.04 -29.49 -26.84
C GLU A 506 -1.50 -30.83 -26.30
N LYS A 507 -0.91 -30.81 -25.08
CA LYS A 507 -0.48 -32.04 -24.40
C LYS A 507 -1.66 -33.00 -24.16
N MET A 508 -2.83 -32.47 -23.74
CA MET A 508 -4.06 -33.25 -23.56
C MET A 508 -4.62 -33.80 -24.87
N ARG A 509 -4.58 -33.00 -25.94
CA ARG A 509 -5.03 -33.47 -27.28
C ARG A 509 -4.19 -34.61 -27.83
N ASN A 510 -2.91 -34.64 -27.48
CA ASN A 510 -1.96 -35.67 -27.89
C ASN A 510 -1.89 -36.89 -26.95
N ALA A 511 -2.68 -36.90 -25.87
CA ALA A 511 -2.77 -37.99 -24.91
C ALA A 511 -3.34 -39.25 -25.60
N LYS A 512 -2.80 -40.42 -25.25
CA LYS A 512 -3.17 -41.71 -25.89
C LYS A 512 -4.19 -42.49 -25.07
N SER A 513 -4.41 -42.11 -23.81
CA SER A 513 -5.33 -42.79 -22.90
C SER A 513 -5.99 -41.80 -21.93
N GLU A 514 -7.11 -42.20 -21.30
CA GLU A 514 -7.74 -41.44 -20.22
C GLU A 514 -6.81 -41.26 -19.00
N SER A 515 -5.96 -42.27 -18.74
CA SER A 515 -4.96 -42.19 -17.68
C SER A 515 -3.95 -41.08 -17.97
N ASP A 516 -3.47 -40.97 -19.24
CA ASP A 516 -2.53 -39.91 -19.62
C ASP A 516 -3.18 -38.53 -19.44
N ILE A 517 -4.46 -38.37 -19.77
CA ILE A 517 -5.20 -37.11 -19.58
C ILE A 517 -5.29 -36.77 -18.10
N HIS A 518 -5.59 -37.73 -17.24
CA HIS A 518 -5.68 -37.54 -15.80
C HIS A 518 -4.34 -37.10 -15.19
N ASP A 519 -3.24 -37.74 -15.58
CA ASP A 519 -1.89 -37.41 -15.15
C ASP A 519 -1.49 -36.01 -15.61
N ILE A 520 -1.79 -35.63 -16.84
CA ILE A 520 -1.56 -34.28 -17.39
C ILE A 520 -2.36 -33.24 -16.64
N MET A 521 -3.62 -33.51 -16.30
CA MET A 521 -4.46 -32.59 -15.51
C MET A 521 -3.89 -32.40 -14.09
N ASN A 522 -3.49 -33.46 -13.42
CA ASN A 522 -2.88 -33.41 -12.11
C ASN A 522 -1.58 -32.60 -12.13
N GLU A 523 -0.74 -32.81 -13.13
CA GLU A 523 0.49 -32.04 -13.33
C GLU A 523 0.20 -30.55 -13.55
N TYR A 524 -0.79 -30.22 -14.41
CA TYR A 524 -1.23 -28.85 -14.63
C TYR A 524 -1.74 -28.17 -13.35
N ASP A 525 -2.60 -28.84 -12.59
CA ASP A 525 -3.17 -28.30 -11.35
C ASP A 525 -2.09 -28.10 -10.27
N ALA A 526 -1.11 -29.00 -10.20
CA ALA A 526 0.02 -28.86 -9.30
C ALA A 526 0.90 -27.64 -9.66
N LEU A 527 1.16 -27.40 -10.94
CA LEU A 527 1.89 -26.22 -11.41
C LEU A 527 1.09 -24.95 -11.23
N LYS A 528 -0.21 -24.96 -11.54
CA LYS A 528 -1.11 -23.84 -11.34
C LYS A 528 -1.23 -23.44 -9.87
N ALA A 529 -1.21 -24.40 -8.95
CA ALA A 529 -1.21 -24.14 -7.51
C ALA A 529 0.09 -23.49 -7.04
N LYS A 530 1.21 -23.73 -7.72
CA LYS A 530 2.53 -23.15 -7.43
C LYS A 530 2.75 -21.79 -8.12
N ALA A 531 2.00 -21.48 -9.19
CA ALA A 531 2.15 -20.25 -9.95
C ALA A 531 1.93 -19.00 -9.06
N SER A 532 2.78 -18.01 -9.21
CA SER A 532 2.79 -16.81 -8.36
C SER A 532 1.64 -15.85 -8.68
N LYS A 533 1.04 -15.95 -9.86
CA LYS A 533 0.09 -14.99 -10.44
C LYS A 533 0.65 -13.56 -10.54
N ARG A 534 1.98 -13.43 -10.52
CA ARG A 534 2.64 -12.16 -10.80
C ARG A 534 2.51 -11.82 -12.28
N TYR A 535 2.54 -10.54 -12.59
CA TYR A 535 2.87 -10.10 -13.93
C TYR A 535 4.36 -10.36 -14.19
N LEU A 536 4.66 -11.02 -15.29
CA LEU A 536 6.01 -11.27 -15.75
C LEU A 536 6.28 -10.35 -16.94
N SER A 537 7.35 -9.59 -16.86
CA SER A 537 7.93 -8.92 -18.03
C SER A 537 8.43 -9.97 -19.03
N GLU A 538 8.74 -9.53 -20.24
CA GLU A 538 9.18 -10.39 -21.33
C GLU A 538 10.44 -11.19 -20.97
N ASP A 539 11.37 -10.59 -20.25
CA ASP A 539 12.60 -11.20 -19.75
C ASP A 539 12.32 -12.25 -18.66
N TYR A 540 11.48 -11.92 -17.70
CA TYR A 540 11.08 -12.84 -16.63
C TYR A 540 10.25 -14.02 -17.17
N TRP A 541 9.34 -13.73 -18.10
CA TRP A 541 8.58 -14.78 -18.78
C TRP A 541 9.52 -15.72 -19.56
N PHE A 542 10.50 -15.17 -20.30
CA PHE A 542 11.49 -15.96 -21.01
C PHE A 542 12.29 -16.86 -20.06
N CYS A 543 12.80 -16.32 -18.96
CA CYS A 543 13.54 -17.09 -17.95
C CYS A 543 12.72 -18.26 -17.41
N GLN A 544 11.43 -18.05 -17.14
CA GLN A 544 10.55 -19.10 -16.64
C GLN A 544 10.26 -20.17 -17.70
N ARG A 545 10.03 -19.78 -18.95
CA ARG A 545 9.81 -20.76 -20.06
C ARG A 545 11.06 -21.61 -20.30
N VAL A 546 12.23 -21.01 -20.24
CA VAL A 546 13.50 -21.73 -20.36
C VAL A 546 13.66 -22.75 -19.24
N GLN A 547 13.33 -22.40 -17.99
CA GLN A 547 13.36 -23.31 -16.85
C GLN A 547 12.30 -24.41 -16.96
N GLU A 548 11.10 -24.10 -17.42
CA GLU A 548 10.05 -25.10 -17.74
C GLU A 548 10.52 -26.08 -18.82
N ALA A 549 11.38 -25.64 -19.72
CA ALA A 549 12.01 -26.50 -20.72
C ALA A 549 13.18 -27.35 -20.15
N GLY A 550 13.50 -27.24 -18.86
CA GLY A 550 14.54 -28.01 -18.19
C GLY A 550 15.93 -27.39 -18.24
N LEU A 551 16.03 -26.12 -18.63
CA LEU A 551 17.26 -25.35 -18.67
C LEU A 551 17.36 -24.43 -17.43
N ARG A 552 18.48 -23.73 -17.24
CA ARG A 552 18.76 -22.98 -16.03
C ARG A 552 19.15 -21.53 -16.31
N THR A 553 18.80 -20.65 -15.38
CA THR A 553 19.13 -19.21 -15.40
C THR A 553 20.08 -18.87 -14.26
N TRP A 554 21.16 -18.18 -14.58
CA TRP A 554 22.23 -17.89 -13.65
C TRP A 554 22.53 -16.39 -13.59
N LEU A 555 22.74 -15.89 -12.38
CA LEU A 555 23.20 -14.54 -12.10
C LEU A 555 24.71 -14.57 -11.83
N CYS A 556 25.43 -13.58 -12.34
CA CYS A 556 26.83 -13.34 -12.06
C CYS A 556 26.99 -12.21 -11.03
N PRO A 557 27.00 -12.48 -9.71
CA PRO A 557 26.95 -11.47 -8.67
C PRO A 557 28.14 -10.52 -8.66
N TRP A 558 29.31 -10.98 -9.07
CA TRP A 558 30.56 -10.18 -9.11
C TRP A 558 30.59 -9.12 -10.20
N MET A 559 29.68 -9.19 -11.18
CA MET A 559 29.68 -8.23 -12.28
C MET A 559 29.31 -6.84 -11.78
N LYS A 560 30.10 -5.87 -12.23
CA LYS A 560 29.80 -4.44 -12.08
C LYS A 560 29.18 -3.95 -13.36
N THR A 561 27.90 -3.64 -13.32
CA THR A 561 27.20 -2.98 -14.41
C THR A 561 26.79 -1.57 -13.98
N PHE A 562 26.67 -0.70 -14.96
CA PHE A 562 26.31 0.70 -14.76
C PHE A 562 25.07 0.99 -15.58
N HIS A 563 24.08 1.64 -14.99
CA HIS A 563 23.00 2.23 -15.75
C HIS A 563 23.38 3.68 -16.04
N VAL A 564 23.70 3.95 -17.31
CA VAL A 564 24.33 5.20 -17.71
C VAL A 564 23.27 6.22 -18.11
N GLY A 565 23.14 7.30 -17.30
CA GLY A 565 22.35 8.49 -17.60
C GLY A 565 23.18 9.74 -17.34
N THR A 566 22.55 10.82 -16.92
CA THR A 566 23.27 12.01 -16.39
C THR A 566 23.95 11.71 -15.04
N TYR A 567 23.47 10.71 -14.33
CA TYR A 567 24.14 10.06 -13.20
C TYR A 567 24.42 8.60 -13.56
N ILE A 568 25.58 8.09 -13.19
CA ILE A 568 25.97 6.70 -13.43
C ILE A 568 25.67 5.90 -12.16
N PHE A 569 24.59 5.14 -12.17
CA PHE A 569 24.33 4.17 -11.11
C PHE A 569 25.27 2.99 -11.32
N GLY A 570 26.13 2.76 -10.34
CA GLY A 570 27.10 1.68 -10.37
C GLY A 570 27.07 0.87 -9.09
N GLY A 571 27.69 -0.29 -9.11
CA GLY A 571 27.85 -1.17 -7.95
C GLY A 571 27.78 -2.63 -8.34
N SER A 572 27.86 -3.48 -7.33
CA SER A 572 27.73 -4.92 -7.48
C SER A 572 26.92 -5.51 -6.33
N LEU A 573 26.38 -6.72 -6.51
CA LEU A 573 25.71 -7.43 -5.42
C LEU A 573 26.63 -7.69 -4.21
N PRO A 574 27.95 -7.97 -4.37
CA PRO A 574 28.89 -7.99 -3.26
C PRO A 574 28.89 -6.72 -2.41
N ASP A 575 28.83 -5.55 -3.03
CA ASP A 575 28.79 -4.28 -2.32
C ASP A 575 27.52 -4.20 -1.44
N LEU A 576 26.35 -4.56 -1.99
CA LEU A 576 25.10 -4.60 -1.24
C LEU A 576 25.08 -5.67 -0.14
N ALA A 577 25.65 -6.85 -0.38
CA ALA A 577 25.75 -7.90 0.61
C ALA A 577 26.57 -7.46 1.83
N ALA A 578 27.59 -6.62 1.63
CA ALA A 578 28.40 -6.06 2.71
C ALA A 578 27.57 -5.18 3.68
N VAL A 579 26.49 -4.55 3.22
CA VAL A 579 25.56 -3.76 4.07
C VAL A 579 24.31 -4.55 4.53
N GLY A 580 24.17 -5.82 4.10
CA GLY A 580 23.12 -6.74 4.61
C GLY A 580 21.75 -6.54 3.96
N VAL A 581 21.69 -6.12 2.71
CA VAL A 581 20.44 -5.88 1.98
C VAL A 581 20.05 -7.10 1.15
N ALA A 582 18.74 -7.42 1.12
CA ALA A 582 18.16 -8.52 0.36
C ALA A 582 17.66 -8.06 -1.04
N ALA A 583 17.43 -9.03 -1.93
CA ALA A 583 16.84 -8.80 -3.24
C ALA A 583 15.43 -8.17 -3.15
N THR A 584 15.03 -7.40 -4.17
CA THR A 584 13.77 -6.66 -4.24
C THR A 584 12.50 -7.53 -4.29
N ALA A 585 12.60 -8.81 -4.66
CA ALA A 585 11.49 -9.76 -4.58
C ALA A 585 11.96 -11.13 -4.07
N ASP A 586 11.43 -11.56 -2.94
CA ASP A 586 11.68 -12.89 -2.37
C ASP A 586 10.47 -13.80 -2.61
N ALA A 587 10.61 -14.74 -3.55
CA ALA A 587 9.60 -15.75 -3.84
C ALA A 587 9.26 -16.61 -2.60
N GLY A 588 10.20 -16.80 -1.68
CA GLY A 588 10.01 -17.51 -0.41
C GLY A 588 9.12 -16.74 0.56
N ILE A 589 9.22 -15.41 0.62
CA ILE A 589 8.32 -14.57 1.43
C ILE A 589 6.91 -14.63 0.87
N ILE A 590 6.74 -14.58 -0.44
CA ILE A 590 5.42 -14.68 -1.11
C ILE A 590 4.78 -16.04 -0.78
N GLN A 591 5.54 -17.13 -0.82
CA GLN A 591 5.05 -18.46 -0.50
C GLN A 591 4.73 -18.62 1.00
N LYS A 592 5.57 -18.14 1.91
CA LYS A 592 5.31 -18.11 3.36
C LYS A 592 4.06 -17.30 3.71
N ASN A 593 3.84 -16.18 3.05
CA ASN A 593 2.64 -15.35 3.25
C ASN A 593 1.37 -16.04 2.75
N ARG A 594 1.43 -16.78 1.63
CA ARG A 594 0.32 -17.61 1.12
C ARG A 594 -0.03 -18.74 2.09
N GLU A 595 0.96 -19.44 2.64
CA GLU A 595 0.75 -20.50 3.62
C GLU A 595 0.16 -19.97 4.92
N LYS A 596 0.64 -18.80 5.40
CA LYS A 596 0.04 -18.11 6.56
C LYS A 596 -1.41 -17.71 6.30
N LYS A 597 -1.75 -17.24 5.10
CA LYS A 597 -3.12 -16.89 4.72
C LYS A 597 -4.01 -18.12 4.69
N LYS A 598 -3.59 -19.22 4.04
CA LYS A 598 -4.33 -20.50 4.02
C LYS A 598 -4.55 -21.07 5.43
N ARG A 599 -3.57 -20.94 6.36
CA ARG A 599 -3.74 -21.38 7.76
C ARG A 599 -4.71 -20.51 8.55
N ARG A 600 -4.95 -19.24 8.14
CA ARG A 600 -5.95 -18.35 8.75
C ARG A 600 -7.36 -18.57 8.20
N GLU A 601 -7.47 -18.95 6.93
CA GLU A 601 -8.76 -19.26 6.27
C GLU A 601 -9.30 -20.64 6.68
N ASN A 602 -8.43 -21.53 7.18
CA ASN A 602 -8.77 -22.88 7.66
C ASN A 602 -8.89 -22.98 9.19
N LYS A 603 -8.81 -21.85 9.92
CA LYS A 603 -9.16 -21.69 11.32
C LYS A 603 -10.44 -20.87 11.46
#